data_256f2394b5d681b52f711da962988237
#
_entry.id   256f2394b5d681b52f711da962988237
#
_cell.length_a   1.000
_cell.length_b   1.000
_cell.length_c   1.000
_cell.angle_alpha   90.00
_cell.angle_beta   90.00
_cell.angle_gamma   90.00
#
_symmetry.space_group_name_H-M   'P 1'
#
loop_
_entity.id
_entity.type
_entity.pdbx_description
1 polymer ?
#
loop_
_entity_poly.entity_id
_entity_poly.type
_entity_poly.pdbx_seq_one_letter_code
_entity_poly.pdbx_strand_id
1 'polypeptide(L)'
;LPFSLLVPVAGPLLDRFRHGRRTVLAATTGGRGLVAWSLAGALTSLTLYPKAFVVLVLARAYGVARYAAVVRVRPPALGLVAANARLNIAATAAGAAAAGLGVGVAKTLGSDWVLRLASLILLAGAIVALRLPGHVDEARDSAQVAGGVYRLRDAPDAVRRPLWTTVALRVVAGLLTVFLAFDLRSKGAPGAVVALVLGAAVAGQLLGTALASRISARAAAGLTGSMALAAPAGCCLLAVLLPSAGTAALAVGVSGLAGSLAKYSLDAALQTHVPPRRTSGTFARSETALQLAFALGGGLGVALPMVTGLGFALAAGVPALAAVLWARRAEVTRG
;
A
#
# COMPACT_ATOMS: atom_id res chain seq x y z
N LEU A 1 -7.40 -9.18 -8.82
CA LEU A 1 -6.79 -10.26 -9.62
C LEU A 1 -6.35 -9.82 -11.03
N PRO A 2 -7.12 -9.08 -11.86
CA PRO A 2 -6.66 -8.71 -13.19
C PRO A 2 -5.43 -7.78 -13.19
N PHE A 3 -5.17 -7.05 -12.11
CA PHE A 3 -4.05 -6.13 -12.01
C PHE A 3 -2.68 -6.79 -11.82
N SER A 4 -2.62 -7.95 -11.18
CA SER A 4 -1.36 -8.69 -11.01
C SER A 4 -0.84 -9.24 -12.34
N LEU A 5 -1.72 -9.45 -13.32
CA LEU A 5 -1.36 -9.85 -14.67
C LEU A 5 -0.86 -8.68 -15.54
N LEU A 6 -1.22 -7.44 -15.19
CA LEU A 6 -0.77 -6.23 -15.91
C LEU A 6 0.61 -5.72 -15.45
N VAL A 7 1.06 -6.03 -14.25
CA VAL A 7 2.37 -5.59 -13.73
C VAL A 7 3.54 -6.10 -14.57
N PRO A 8 3.58 -7.37 -15.04
CA PRO A 8 4.63 -7.85 -15.93
C PRO A 8 4.65 -7.17 -17.29
N VAL A 9 3.47 -6.67 -17.75
CA VAL A 9 3.32 -5.99 -19.04
C VAL A 9 3.56 -4.48 -18.91
N ALA A 10 3.16 -3.88 -17.79
CA ALA A 10 3.35 -2.45 -17.54
C ALA A 10 4.83 -2.07 -17.39
N GLY A 11 5.67 -2.92 -16.80
CA GLY A 11 7.10 -2.68 -16.67
C GLY A 11 7.78 -2.50 -18.04
N PRO A 12 7.75 -3.49 -18.95
CA PRO A 12 8.31 -3.36 -20.28
C PRO A 12 7.68 -2.26 -21.15
N LEU A 13 6.38 -1.97 -20.94
CA LEU A 13 5.70 -0.89 -21.65
C LEU A 13 6.20 0.49 -21.20
N LEU A 14 6.40 0.67 -19.90
CA LEU A 14 6.98 1.88 -19.31
C LEU A 14 8.46 2.05 -19.65
N ASP A 15 9.20 0.94 -19.81
CA ASP A 15 10.60 0.95 -20.26
C ASP A 15 10.75 1.38 -21.73
N ARG A 16 9.72 1.23 -22.56
CA ARG A 16 9.68 1.80 -23.92
C ARG A 16 9.60 3.33 -23.94
N PHE A 17 9.03 3.94 -22.90
CA PHE A 17 8.99 5.39 -22.71
C PHE A 17 10.21 5.88 -21.89
N ARG A 18 11.42 5.50 -22.32
CA ARG A 18 12.70 5.84 -21.67
C ARG A 18 12.94 7.35 -21.53
N HIS A 19 12.36 8.15 -22.42
CA HIS A 19 12.40 9.62 -22.42
C HIS A 19 10.98 10.10 -22.11
N GLY A 20 10.79 10.79 -20.99
CA GLY A 20 9.49 11.39 -20.70
C GLY A 20 8.80 10.88 -19.44
N ARG A 21 9.53 10.65 -18.34
CA ARG A 21 8.91 10.31 -17.04
C ARG A 21 7.95 11.39 -16.55
N ARG A 22 8.26 12.66 -16.84
CA ARG A 22 7.35 13.78 -16.58
C ARG A 22 6.05 13.62 -17.36
N THR A 23 6.15 13.26 -18.65
CA THR A 23 4.96 13.02 -19.51
C THR A 23 4.16 11.82 -19.04
N VAL A 24 4.81 10.73 -18.60
CA VAL A 24 4.11 9.56 -18.02
C VAL A 24 3.39 9.93 -16.72
N LEU A 25 4.02 10.69 -15.83
CA LEU A 25 3.38 11.18 -14.61
C LEU A 25 2.20 12.09 -14.93
N ALA A 26 2.36 13.02 -15.87
CA ALA A 26 1.30 13.92 -16.31
C ALA A 26 0.16 13.17 -17.01
N ALA A 27 0.46 12.26 -17.94
CA ALA A 27 -0.53 11.48 -18.67
C ALA A 27 -1.34 10.56 -17.75
N THR A 28 -0.68 9.89 -16.79
CA THR A 28 -1.37 9.01 -15.85
C THR A 28 -2.23 9.80 -14.86
N THR A 29 -1.78 10.97 -14.41
CA THR A 29 -2.53 11.83 -13.49
C THR A 29 -3.66 12.53 -14.23
N GLY A 30 -3.39 13.13 -15.40
CA GLY A 30 -4.38 13.81 -16.23
C GLY A 30 -5.44 12.85 -16.78
N GLY A 31 -5.03 11.66 -17.23
CA GLY A 31 -5.94 10.62 -17.68
C GLY A 31 -6.92 10.20 -16.56
N ARG A 32 -6.45 10.07 -15.32
CA ARG A 32 -7.34 9.84 -14.17
C ARG A 32 -8.30 11.01 -13.95
N GLY A 33 -7.85 12.24 -14.12
CA GLY A 33 -8.68 13.43 -14.04
C GLY A 33 -9.79 13.41 -15.08
N LEU A 34 -9.47 13.16 -16.35
CA LEU A 34 -10.45 13.08 -17.44
C LEU A 34 -11.48 11.98 -17.20
N VAL A 35 -11.03 10.80 -16.77
CA VAL A 35 -11.94 9.70 -16.46
C VAL A 35 -12.81 10.03 -15.23
N ALA A 36 -12.27 10.67 -14.19
CA ALA A 36 -13.05 11.11 -13.03
C ALA A 36 -14.15 12.12 -13.42
N TRP A 37 -13.84 13.04 -14.34
CA TRP A 37 -14.84 13.96 -14.90
C TRP A 37 -15.96 13.21 -15.60
N SER A 38 -15.62 12.24 -16.46
CA SER A 38 -16.60 11.44 -17.19
C SER A 38 -17.40 10.49 -16.29
N LEU A 39 -16.90 10.17 -15.08
CA LEU A 39 -17.61 9.38 -14.08
C LEU A 39 -18.69 10.20 -13.36
N ALA A 40 -18.50 11.52 -13.22
CA ALA A 40 -19.43 12.40 -12.53
C ALA A 40 -20.86 12.36 -13.13
N GLY A 41 -21.02 12.04 -14.42
CA GLY A 41 -22.33 11.87 -15.06
C GLY A 41 -22.78 10.41 -15.27
N ALA A 42 -22.07 9.44 -14.69
CA ALA A 42 -22.28 8.01 -14.99
C ALA A 42 -22.25 7.09 -13.76
N LEU A 43 -22.54 7.63 -12.57
CA LEU A 43 -22.44 6.87 -11.31
C LEU A 43 -23.42 5.70 -11.22
N THR A 44 -24.55 5.77 -11.90
CA THR A 44 -25.58 4.71 -11.94
C THR A 44 -25.51 3.84 -13.19
N SER A 45 -24.59 4.15 -14.10
CA SER A 45 -24.45 3.48 -15.40
C SER A 45 -23.48 2.29 -15.32
N LEU A 46 -23.70 1.25 -16.13
CA LEU A 46 -22.76 0.14 -16.32
C LEU A 46 -21.38 0.59 -16.79
N THR A 47 -21.27 1.77 -17.41
CA THR A 47 -19.99 2.37 -17.81
C THR A 47 -19.11 2.77 -16.62
N LEU A 48 -19.64 2.79 -15.38
CA LEU A 48 -18.88 2.97 -14.16
C LEU A 48 -17.74 1.96 -14.03
N TYR A 49 -18.00 0.68 -14.30
CA TYR A 49 -17.02 -0.39 -14.10
C TYR A 49 -15.78 -0.26 -14.99
N PRO A 50 -15.91 -0.15 -16.34
CA PRO A 50 -14.74 0.03 -17.20
C PRO A 50 -14.00 1.35 -16.92
N LYS A 51 -14.69 2.44 -16.62
CA LYS A 51 -14.06 3.72 -16.26
C LYS A 51 -13.29 3.61 -14.93
N ALA A 52 -13.88 3.01 -13.91
CA ALA A 52 -13.20 2.75 -12.64
C ALA A 52 -11.97 1.85 -12.85
N PHE A 53 -12.06 0.84 -13.69
CA PHE A 53 -10.93 -0.01 -14.05
C PHE A 53 -9.78 0.81 -14.68
N VAL A 54 -10.07 1.70 -15.63
CA VAL A 54 -9.07 2.59 -16.24
C VAL A 54 -8.41 3.48 -15.18
N VAL A 55 -9.18 4.09 -14.26
CA VAL A 55 -8.62 4.88 -13.15
C VAL A 55 -7.65 4.06 -12.31
N LEU A 56 -8.00 2.82 -11.98
CA LEU A 56 -7.14 1.93 -11.21
C LEU A 56 -5.85 1.57 -11.94
N VAL A 57 -5.91 1.28 -13.26
CA VAL A 57 -4.73 1.01 -14.08
C VAL A 57 -3.81 2.23 -14.11
N LEU A 58 -4.35 3.41 -14.39
CA LEU A 58 -3.58 4.66 -14.40
C LEU A 58 -2.99 4.99 -13.04
N ALA A 59 -3.70 4.70 -11.93
CA ALA A 59 -3.18 4.88 -10.58
C ALA A 59 -1.97 3.98 -10.30
N ARG A 60 -1.96 2.76 -10.82
CA ARG A 60 -0.81 1.84 -10.69
C ARG A 60 0.38 2.30 -11.53
N ALA A 61 0.13 2.70 -12.78
CA ALA A 61 1.16 3.26 -13.65
C ALA A 61 1.80 4.51 -13.03
N TYR A 62 0.99 5.40 -12.45
CA TYR A 62 1.46 6.56 -11.68
C TYR A 62 2.37 6.16 -10.53
N GLY A 63 1.99 5.14 -9.74
CA GLY A 63 2.79 4.65 -8.62
C GLY A 63 4.19 4.24 -9.05
N VAL A 64 4.31 3.45 -10.13
CA VAL A 64 5.60 3.01 -10.69
C VAL A 64 6.43 4.20 -11.18
N ALA A 65 5.82 5.12 -11.94
CA ALA A 65 6.49 6.31 -12.46
C ALA A 65 6.97 7.24 -11.33
N ARG A 66 6.15 7.40 -10.27
CA ARG A 66 6.50 8.19 -9.08
C ARG A 66 7.73 7.64 -8.37
N TYR A 67 7.80 6.33 -8.11
CA TYR A 67 8.98 5.73 -7.48
C TYR A 67 10.25 5.94 -8.31
N ALA A 68 10.16 5.82 -9.62
CA ALA A 68 11.28 6.07 -10.52
C ALA A 68 11.72 7.55 -10.52
N ALA A 69 10.78 8.49 -10.41
CA ALA A 69 11.07 9.93 -10.34
C ALA A 69 11.69 10.34 -9.00
N VAL A 70 11.22 9.81 -7.87
CA VAL A 70 11.72 10.14 -6.52
C VAL A 70 13.21 9.89 -6.39
N VAL A 71 13.72 8.80 -6.96
CA VAL A 71 15.16 8.47 -6.94
C VAL A 71 16.02 9.61 -7.53
N ARG A 72 15.47 10.40 -8.45
CA ARG A 72 16.18 11.44 -9.19
C ARG A 72 15.97 12.84 -8.63
N VAL A 73 14.80 13.11 -8.06
CA VAL A 73 14.43 14.44 -7.53
C VAL A 73 14.86 14.60 -6.06
N ARG A 74 15.11 13.51 -5.35
CA ARG A 74 15.48 13.57 -3.92
C ARG A 74 16.80 14.35 -3.72
N PRO A 75 16.89 15.22 -2.70
CA PRO A 75 18.15 15.83 -2.29
C PRO A 75 19.18 14.74 -1.92
N PRO A 76 20.48 14.94 -2.25
CA PRO A 76 21.53 13.95 -1.95
C PRO A 76 21.62 13.56 -0.47
N ALA A 77 21.39 14.53 0.42
CA ALA A 77 21.41 14.32 1.88
C ALA A 77 20.23 13.49 2.40
N LEU A 78 19.16 13.30 1.59
CA LEU A 78 17.98 12.58 2.02
C LEU A 78 18.03 11.12 1.52
N GLY A 79 18.04 10.15 2.43
CA GLY A 79 17.95 8.73 2.06
C GLY A 79 16.63 8.42 1.35
N LEU A 80 16.64 7.43 0.44
CA LEU A 80 15.46 7.06 -0.35
C LEU A 80 14.28 6.60 0.52
N VAL A 81 14.56 5.91 1.63
CA VAL A 81 13.54 5.49 2.62
C VAL A 81 12.86 6.71 3.23
N ALA A 82 13.66 7.68 3.68
CA ALA A 82 13.13 8.90 4.30
C ALA A 82 12.33 9.75 3.28
N ALA A 83 12.79 9.84 2.03
CA ALA A 83 12.07 10.54 0.96
C ALA A 83 10.70 9.89 0.71
N ASN A 84 10.65 8.56 0.56
CA ASN A 84 9.40 7.83 0.37
C ASN A 84 8.48 7.91 1.58
N ALA A 85 9.03 7.86 2.80
CA ALA A 85 8.25 8.03 4.04
C ALA A 85 7.57 9.40 4.10
N ARG A 86 8.32 10.49 3.82
CA ARG A 86 7.76 11.85 3.78
C ARG A 86 6.66 11.99 2.71
N LEU A 87 6.87 11.45 1.52
CA LEU A 87 5.86 11.46 0.46
C LEU A 87 4.61 10.68 0.84
N ASN A 88 4.75 9.54 1.52
CA ASN A 88 3.61 8.75 1.98
C ASN A 88 2.85 9.46 3.10
N ILE A 89 3.54 10.11 4.05
CA ILE A 89 2.89 10.93 5.08
C ILE A 89 2.09 12.06 4.43
N ALA A 90 2.71 12.81 3.50
CA ALA A 90 2.03 13.90 2.79
C ALA A 90 0.83 13.38 1.98
N ALA A 91 0.98 12.25 1.28
CA ALA A 91 -0.11 11.65 0.51
C ALA A 91 -1.27 11.17 1.40
N THR A 92 -0.96 10.58 2.57
CA THR A 92 -1.99 10.11 3.51
C THR A 92 -2.70 11.28 4.16
N ALA A 93 -1.96 12.32 4.57
CA ALA A 93 -2.56 13.53 5.15
C ALA A 93 -3.45 14.26 4.13
N ALA A 94 -2.98 14.42 2.89
CA ALA A 94 -3.76 15.00 1.80
C ALA A 94 -5.00 14.14 1.47
N GLY A 95 -4.87 12.81 1.49
CA GLY A 95 -5.98 11.88 1.29
C GLY A 95 -7.04 11.99 2.39
N ALA A 96 -6.63 12.09 3.65
CA ALA A 96 -7.55 12.28 4.78
C ALA A 96 -8.28 13.63 4.69
N ALA A 97 -7.57 14.71 4.36
CA ALA A 97 -8.16 16.03 4.14
C ALA A 97 -9.16 16.01 2.97
N ALA A 98 -8.76 15.39 1.85
CA ALA A 98 -9.63 15.24 0.68
C ALA A 98 -10.88 14.41 0.97
N ALA A 99 -10.76 13.35 1.79
CA ALA A 99 -11.92 12.55 2.22
C ALA A 99 -12.92 13.40 3.05
N GLY A 100 -12.43 14.21 4.00
CA GLY A 100 -13.26 15.11 4.79
C GLY A 100 -13.99 16.14 3.92
N LEU A 101 -13.24 16.81 3.03
CA LEU A 101 -13.80 17.76 2.06
C LEU A 101 -14.80 17.07 1.13
N GLY A 102 -14.47 15.86 0.64
CA GLY A 102 -15.35 15.10 -0.24
C GLY A 102 -16.68 14.76 0.41
N VAL A 103 -16.69 14.38 1.70
CA VAL A 103 -17.94 14.15 2.44
C VAL A 103 -18.76 15.44 2.55
N GLY A 104 -18.10 16.56 2.86
CA GLY A 104 -18.77 17.87 2.91
C GLY A 104 -19.43 18.23 1.58
N VAL A 105 -18.67 18.17 0.49
CA VAL A 105 -19.16 18.44 -0.88
C VAL A 105 -20.26 17.47 -1.27
N ALA A 106 -20.13 16.17 -0.97
CA ALA A 106 -21.16 15.19 -1.30
C ALA A 106 -22.50 15.49 -0.63
N LYS A 107 -22.48 15.96 0.63
CA LYS A 107 -23.68 16.30 1.38
C LYS A 107 -24.35 17.59 0.91
N THR A 108 -23.58 18.55 0.41
CA THR A 108 -24.10 19.88 0.01
C THR A 108 -24.40 20.00 -1.48
N LEU A 109 -23.53 19.45 -2.33
CA LEU A 109 -23.58 19.60 -3.79
C LEU A 109 -23.83 18.30 -4.53
N GLY A 110 -23.73 17.15 -3.83
CA GLY A 110 -23.90 15.82 -4.42
C GLY A 110 -22.58 15.15 -4.83
N SER A 111 -22.66 13.84 -5.07
CA SER A 111 -21.48 12.98 -5.37
C SER A 111 -20.80 13.35 -6.69
N ASP A 112 -21.53 13.87 -7.66
CA ASP A 112 -20.99 14.28 -8.97
C ASP A 112 -19.96 15.40 -8.82
N TRP A 113 -20.23 16.35 -7.93
CA TRP A 113 -19.33 17.46 -7.65
C TRP A 113 -18.03 17.01 -6.98
N VAL A 114 -18.07 15.96 -6.17
CA VAL A 114 -16.85 15.36 -5.59
C VAL A 114 -15.93 14.86 -6.69
N LEU A 115 -16.49 14.17 -7.70
CA LEU A 115 -15.72 13.67 -8.84
C LEU A 115 -15.18 14.79 -9.73
N ARG A 116 -15.98 15.84 -9.95
CA ARG A 116 -15.53 17.03 -10.70
C ARG A 116 -14.37 17.72 -9.99
N LEU A 117 -14.49 17.94 -8.68
CA LEU A 117 -13.42 18.53 -7.87
C LEU A 117 -12.16 17.66 -7.89
N ALA A 118 -12.29 16.35 -7.71
CA ALA A 118 -11.18 15.41 -7.82
C ALA A 118 -10.53 15.47 -9.21
N SER A 119 -11.30 15.58 -10.27
CA SER A 119 -10.81 15.76 -11.63
C SER A 119 -9.95 17.01 -11.77
N LEU A 120 -10.43 18.16 -11.28
CA LEU A 120 -9.68 19.43 -11.35
C LEU A 120 -8.36 19.35 -10.59
N ILE A 121 -8.36 18.73 -9.39
CA ILE A 121 -7.14 18.52 -8.60
C ILE A 121 -6.15 17.62 -9.36
N LEU A 122 -6.62 16.56 -9.99
CA LEU A 122 -5.78 15.65 -10.77
C LEU A 122 -5.22 16.33 -12.03
N LEU A 123 -6.02 17.14 -12.72
CA LEU A 123 -5.57 17.91 -13.89
C LEU A 123 -4.51 18.96 -13.48
N ALA A 124 -4.73 19.66 -12.37
CA ALA A 124 -3.72 20.56 -11.82
C ALA A 124 -2.43 19.80 -11.45
N GLY A 125 -2.56 18.61 -10.85
CA GLY A 125 -1.42 17.73 -10.57
C GLY A 125 -0.66 17.29 -11.83
N ALA A 126 -1.37 17.06 -12.95
CA ALA A 126 -0.73 16.75 -14.24
C ALA A 126 0.11 17.94 -14.76
N ILE A 127 -0.39 19.17 -14.62
CA ILE A 127 0.35 20.39 -14.98
C ILE A 127 1.61 20.53 -14.12
N VAL A 128 1.49 20.29 -12.80
CA VAL A 128 2.65 20.31 -11.89
C VAL A 128 3.68 19.25 -12.26
N ALA A 129 3.23 18.04 -12.67
CA ALA A 129 4.14 16.97 -13.11
C ALA A 129 4.97 17.36 -14.35
N LEU A 130 4.39 18.14 -15.28
CA LEU A 130 5.12 18.67 -16.45
C LEU A 130 6.17 19.72 -16.07
N ARG A 131 6.02 20.39 -14.93
CA ARG A 131 6.97 21.38 -14.42
C ARG A 131 8.17 20.78 -13.68
N LEU A 132 8.23 19.45 -13.54
CA LEU A 132 9.40 18.79 -12.94
C LEU A 132 10.67 19.09 -13.73
N PRO A 133 11.86 19.16 -13.05
CA PRO A 133 13.13 19.44 -13.71
C PRO A 133 13.48 18.44 -14.82
N GLY A 134 14.16 18.88 -15.87
CA GLY A 134 14.51 18.07 -17.05
C GLY A 134 15.32 16.82 -16.76
N HIS A 135 16.20 16.86 -15.75
CA HIS A 135 17.04 15.74 -15.36
C HIS A 135 16.25 14.48 -14.87
N VAL A 136 14.94 14.64 -14.60
CA VAL A 136 14.06 13.49 -14.30
C VAL A 136 13.92 12.56 -15.51
N ASP A 137 14.02 13.12 -16.70
CA ASP A 137 13.86 12.40 -17.98
C ASP A 137 15.19 11.83 -18.51
N GLU A 138 16.35 12.18 -17.93
CA GLU A 138 17.64 11.68 -18.38
C GLU A 138 17.73 10.15 -18.26
N ALA A 139 18.14 9.49 -19.32
CA ALA A 139 18.38 8.06 -19.31
C ALA A 139 19.62 7.77 -18.45
N ARG A 140 19.47 6.98 -17.40
CA ARG A 140 20.62 6.36 -16.73
C ARG A 140 21.07 5.21 -17.61
N ASP A 141 22.37 5.16 -17.92
CA ASP A 141 22.98 4.22 -18.85
C ASP A 141 22.34 2.83 -18.84
N SER A 142 21.99 2.39 -20.05
CA SER A 142 21.22 1.16 -20.34
C SER A 142 21.93 -0.15 -19.91
N ALA A 143 23.20 -0.09 -19.53
CA ALA A 143 23.97 -1.21 -19.02
C ALA A 143 23.43 -1.80 -17.69
N GLN A 144 22.49 -1.12 -17.03
CA GLN A 144 21.96 -1.56 -15.74
C GLN A 144 20.67 -2.43 -15.84
N VAL A 145 20.06 -2.56 -17.02
CA VAL A 145 18.78 -3.29 -17.20
C VAL A 145 19.00 -4.79 -17.53
N ALA A 146 20.19 -5.19 -17.93
CA ALA A 146 20.54 -6.58 -18.29
C ALA A 146 20.88 -7.48 -17.09
N GLY A 147 20.60 -7.07 -15.87
CA GLY A 147 20.75 -7.92 -14.68
C GLY A 147 19.65 -8.99 -14.63
N GLY A 148 20.02 -10.27 -14.78
CA GLY A 148 19.09 -11.39 -14.79
C GLY A 148 18.09 -11.41 -13.62
N VAL A 149 17.04 -12.19 -13.77
CA VAL A 149 15.92 -12.31 -12.84
C VAL A 149 16.39 -12.75 -11.44
N TYR A 150 16.38 -11.81 -10.47
CA TYR A 150 16.61 -12.17 -9.07
C TYR A 150 15.35 -12.81 -8.49
N ARG A 151 15.41 -14.08 -8.14
CA ARG A 151 14.27 -14.78 -7.55
C ARG A 151 14.18 -14.43 -6.06
N LEU A 152 13.02 -13.98 -5.58
CA LEU A 152 12.81 -13.64 -4.17
C LEU A 152 13.04 -14.82 -3.22
N ARG A 153 12.89 -16.05 -3.70
CA ARG A 153 13.18 -17.28 -2.94
C ARG A 153 14.68 -17.46 -2.64
N ASP A 154 15.55 -16.92 -3.50
CA ASP A 154 17.00 -17.02 -3.40
C ASP A 154 17.60 -15.81 -2.66
N ALA A 155 16.73 -14.93 -2.13
CA ALA A 155 17.11 -13.76 -1.36
C ALA A 155 17.68 -14.18 0.01
N PRO A 156 18.71 -13.45 0.54
CA PRO A 156 19.23 -13.69 1.87
C PRO A 156 18.13 -13.55 2.93
N ASP A 157 18.30 -14.20 4.06
CA ASP A 157 17.34 -14.17 5.18
C ASP A 157 17.03 -12.75 5.65
N ALA A 158 18.01 -11.85 5.56
CA ALA A 158 17.85 -10.44 5.84
C ALA A 158 16.75 -9.75 4.98
N VAL A 159 16.48 -10.26 3.77
CA VAL A 159 15.39 -9.78 2.90
C VAL A 159 14.15 -10.66 3.04
N ARG A 160 14.35 -11.97 3.12
CA ARG A 160 13.26 -12.95 3.14
C ARG A 160 12.37 -12.83 4.38
N ARG A 161 12.98 -12.57 5.55
CA ARG A 161 12.21 -12.37 6.80
C ARG A 161 11.27 -11.16 6.71
N PRO A 162 11.75 -9.94 6.47
CA PRO A 162 10.86 -8.78 6.33
C PRO A 162 9.82 -8.96 5.22
N LEU A 163 10.16 -9.65 4.12
CA LEU A 163 9.21 -9.93 3.04
C LEU A 163 8.01 -10.75 3.53
N TRP A 164 8.24 -11.89 4.15
CA TRP A 164 7.17 -12.76 4.62
C TRP A 164 6.37 -12.13 5.75
N THR A 165 7.02 -11.40 6.67
CA THR A 165 6.35 -10.61 7.70
C THR A 165 5.39 -9.60 7.07
N THR A 166 5.86 -8.87 6.05
CA THR A 166 5.04 -7.87 5.36
C THR A 166 3.91 -8.54 4.57
N VAL A 167 4.17 -9.70 3.93
CA VAL A 167 3.14 -10.49 3.23
C VAL A 167 2.04 -10.92 4.19
N ALA A 168 2.38 -11.48 5.35
CA ALA A 168 1.38 -11.88 6.36
C ALA A 168 0.52 -10.70 6.82
N LEU A 169 1.16 -9.56 7.14
CA LEU A 169 0.44 -8.35 7.54
C LEU A 169 -0.41 -7.74 6.41
N ARG A 170 -0.05 -7.93 5.15
CA ARG A 170 -0.86 -7.53 3.99
C ARG A 170 -2.10 -8.41 3.82
N VAL A 171 -1.99 -9.71 4.09
CA VAL A 171 -3.17 -10.60 4.14
C VAL A 171 -4.13 -10.13 5.24
N VAL A 172 -3.61 -9.86 6.44
CA VAL A 172 -4.43 -9.34 7.57
C VAL A 172 -5.08 -8.01 7.21
N ALA A 173 -4.33 -7.08 6.62
CA ALA A 173 -4.87 -5.79 6.21
C ALA A 173 -6.00 -5.94 5.17
N GLY A 174 -5.82 -6.79 4.16
CA GLY A 174 -6.86 -7.09 3.18
C GLY A 174 -8.10 -7.71 3.80
N LEU A 175 -7.89 -8.72 4.67
CA LEU A 175 -8.95 -9.40 5.39
C LEU A 175 -9.75 -8.41 6.26
N LEU A 176 -9.10 -7.68 7.15
CA LEU A 176 -9.77 -6.73 8.04
C LEU A 176 -10.47 -5.60 7.28
N THR A 177 -9.85 -5.06 6.20
CA THR A 177 -10.46 -4.00 5.41
C THR A 177 -11.78 -4.43 4.80
N VAL A 178 -11.79 -5.57 4.15
CA VAL A 178 -12.99 -6.05 3.44
C VAL A 178 -14.02 -6.62 4.41
N PHE A 179 -13.59 -7.47 5.34
CA PHE A 179 -14.47 -8.08 6.33
C PHE A 179 -15.21 -7.02 7.18
N LEU A 180 -14.47 -6.05 7.73
CA LEU A 180 -15.08 -5.00 8.56
C LEU A 180 -15.99 -4.06 7.75
N ALA A 181 -15.66 -3.79 6.48
CA ALA A 181 -16.54 -2.99 5.63
C ALA A 181 -17.92 -3.66 5.48
N PHE A 182 -17.96 -4.98 5.31
CA PHE A 182 -19.22 -5.73 5.23
C PHE A 182 -19.88 -5.96 6.59
N ASP A 183 -19.11 -6.31 7.62
CA ASP A 183 -19.62 -6.56 8.98
C ASP A 183 -20.27 -5.31 9.58
N LEU A 184 -19.59 -4.15 9.50
CA LEU A 184 -20.14 -2.88 9.98
C LEU A 184 -21.39 -2.44 9.19
N ARG A 185 -21.38 -2.67 7.88
CA ARG A 185 -22.53 -2.35 7.03
C ARG A 185 -23.72 -3.25 7.33
N SER A 186 -23.50 -4.56 7.45
CA SER A 186 -24.59 -5.54 7.73
C SER A 186 -25.26 -5.30 9.08
N LYS A 187 -24.51 -4.79 10.06
CA LYS A 187 -24.99 -4.45 11.39
C LYS A 187 -25.60 -3.05 11.50
N GLY A 188 -25.62 -2.27 10.41
CA GLY A 188 -26.07 -0.89 10.45
C GLY A 188 -25.26 -0.02 11.44
N ALA A 189 -23.94 -0.25 11.54
CA ALA A 189 -23.09 0.40 12.52
C ALA A 189 -23.20 1.94 12.43
N PRO A 190 -23.29 2.64 13.57
CA PRO A 190 -23.31 4.09 13.60
C PRO A 190 -22.09 4.69 12.89
N GLY A 191 -22.28 5.82 12.18
CA GLY A 191 -21.18 6.48 11.47
C GLY A 191 -19.98 6.81 12.34
N ALA A 192 -20.18 7.06 13.63
CA ALA A 192 -19.11 7.25 14.61
C ALA A 192 -18.23 6.00 14.79
N VAL A 193 -18.81 4.81 14.80
CA VAL A 193 -18.07 3.55 14.90
C VAL A 193 -17.25 3.32 13.62
N VAL A 194 -17.85 3.55 12.45
CA VAL A 194 -17.14 3.46 11.17
C VAL A 194 -15.98 4.45 11.13
N ALA A 195 -16.20 5.70 11.55
CA ALA A 195 -15.16 6.73 11.62
C ALA A 195 -14.03 6.35 12.60
N LEU A 196 -14.37 5.76 13.76
CA LEU A 196 -13.40 5.28 14.74
C LEU A 196 -12.48 4.20 14.14
N VAL A 197 -13.04 3.19 13.50
CA VAL A 197 -12.29 2.07 12.93
C VAL A 197 -11.41 2.53 11.75
N LEU A 198 -11.97 3.33 10.84
CA LEU A 198 -11.20 3.90 9.72
C LEU A 198 -10.13 4.88 10.19
N GLY A 199 -10.46 5.73 11.16
CA GLY A 199 -9.52 6.66 11.78
C GLY A 199 -8.36 5.94 12.46
N ALA A 200 -8.64 4.87 13.19
CA ALA A 200 -7.61 4.04 13.82
C ALA A 200 -6.69 3.39 12.78
N ALA A 201 -7.23 2.91 11.64
CA ALA A 201 -6.43 2.35 10.55
C ALA A 201 -5.44 3.39 10.00
N VAL A 202 -5.93 4.59 9.70
CA VAL A 202 -5.13 5.71 9.17
C VAL A 202 -4.10 6.17 10.20
N ALA A 203 -4.52 6.36 11.46
CA ALA A 203 -3.63 6.77 12.55
C ALA A 203 -2.51 5.74 12.77
N GLY A 204 -2.84 4.45 12.83
CA GLY A 204 -1.86 3.38 12.96
C GLY A 204 -0.84 3.38 11.81
N GLN A 205 -1.30 3.52 10.58
CA GLN A 205 -0.43 3.60 9.41
C GLN A 205 0.49 4.84 9.44
N LEU A 206 -0.03 6.00 9.83
CA LEU A 206 0.76 7.23 9.98
C LEU A 206 1.79 7.11 11.08
N LEU A 207 1.39 6.62 12.27
CA LEU A 207 2.29 6.40 13.40
C LEU A 207 3.39 5.40 13.03
N GLY A 208 3.06 4.29 12.37
CA GLY A 208 4.05 3.33 11.89
C GLY A 208 5.04 3.94 10.90
N THR A 209 4.56 4.78 9.99
CA THR A 209 5.40 5.51 9.02
C THR A 209 6.30 6.52 9.73
N ALA A 210 5.76 7.30 10.66
CA ALA A 210 6.51 8.28 11.44
C ALA A 210 7.58 7.62 12.31
N LEU A 211 7.23 6.50 12.95
CA LEU A 211 8.17 5.72 13.77
C LEU A 211 9.30 5.13 12.91
N ALA A 212 8.96 4.55 11.74
CA ALA A 212 9.94 4.00 10.81
C ALA A 212 10.96 5.05 10.32
N SER A 213 10.55 6.33 10.20
CA SER A 213 11.44 7.41 9.79
C SER A 213 12.46 7.81 10.87
N ARG A 214 12.21 7.45 12.14
CA ARG A 214 13.05 7.79 13.31
C ARG A 214 13.90 6.63 13.77
N ILE A 215 13.52 5.40 13.47
CA ILE A 215 14.23 4.19 13.89
C ILE A 215 15.33 3.86 12.86
N SER A 216 16.54 3.54 13.36
CA SER A 216 17.61 3.07 12.49
C SER A 216 17.23 1.74 11.81
N ALA A 217 17.78 1.47 10.63
CA ALA A 217 17.51 0.24 9.89
C ALA A 217 17.80 -1.04 10.71
N ARG A 218 18.79 -1.00 11.62
CA ARG A 218 19.10 -2.12 12.52
C ARG A 218 18.03 -2.33 13.60
N ALA A 219 17.53 -1.25 14.19
CA ALA A 219 16.46 -1.32 15.20
C ALA A 219 15.13 -1.74 14.56
N ALA A 220 14.86 -1.26 13.36
CA ALA A 220 13.70 -1.70 12.57
C ALA A 220 13.77 -3.21 12.25
N ALA A 221 14.92 -3.76 11.89
CA ALA A 221 15.10 -5.18 11.64
C ALA A 221 14.85 -6.04 12.90
N GLY A 222 15.20 -5.57 14.09
CA GLY A 222 14.92 -6.24 15.37
C GLY A 222 13.42 -6.23 15.75
N LEU A 223 12.75 -5.11 15.51
CA LEU A 223 11.31 -4.94 15.80
C LEU A 223 10.40 -5.66 14.80
N THR A 224 10.89 -5.97 13.58
CA THR A 224 10.11 -6.61 12.51
C THR A 224 10.10 -8.14 12.57
N GLY A 225 10.72 -8.75 13.58
CA GLY A 225 10.64 -10.18 13.86
C GLY A 225 9.30 -10.59 14.45
N SER A 226 9.36 -11.30 15.57
CA SER A 226 8.18 -11.85 16.26
C SER A 226 7.22 -10.79 16.79
N MET A 227 7.73 -9.64 17.25
CA MET A 227 6.88 -8.56 17.81
C MET A 227 5.95 -7.92 16.78
N ALA A 228 6.41 -7.72 15.54
CA ALA A 228 5.57 -7.15 14.47
C ALA A 228 4.39 -8.06 14.08
N LEU A 229 4.50 -9.35 14.35
CA LEU A 229 3.43 -10.33 14.12
C LEU A 229 2.61 -10.57 15.39
N ALA A 230 3.23 -10.58 16.57
CA ALA A 230 2.57 -10.87 17.84
C ALA A 230 1.58 -9.77 18.26
N ALA A 231 1.94 -8.50 18.09
CA ALA A 231 1.09 -7.39 18.48
C ALA A 231 -0.25 -7.34 17.72
N PRO A 232 -0.28 -7.39 16.37
CA PRO A 232 -1.53 -7.51 15.63
C PRO A 232 -2.33 -8.77 15.98
N ALA A 233 -1.66 -9.92 16.13
CA ALA A 233 -2.32 -11.18 16.50
C ALA A 233 -3.00 -11.06 17.87
N GLY A 234 -2.30 -10.50 18.87
CA GLY A 234 -2.85 -10.28 20.20
C GLY A 234 -4.02 -9.32 20.22
N CYS A 235 -3.95 -8.21 19.47
CA CYS A 235 -5.06 -7.25 19.38
C CYS A 235 -6.27 -7.86 18.64
N CYS A 236 -6.06 -8.66 17.60
CA CYS A 236 -7.14 -9.38 16.94
C CYS A 236 -7.77 -10.43 17.86
N LEU A 237 -6.96 -11.17 18.64
CA LEU A 237 -7.46 -12.11 19.63
C LEU A 237 -8.25 -11.39 20.73
N LEU A 238 -7.79 -10.23 21.18
CA LEU A 238 -8.52 -9.41 22.14
C LEU A 238 -9.89 -8.98 21.57
N ALA A 239 -9.97 -8.65 20.28
CA ALA A 239 -11.24 -8.32 19.61
C ALA A 239 -12.18 -9.52 19.47
N VAL A 240 -11.65 -10.76 19.46
CA VAL A 240 -12.48 -11.99 19.56
C VAL A 240 -13.03 -12.17 20.97
N LEU A 241 -12.19 -11.98 22.00
CA LEU A 241 -12.57 -12.24 23.38
C LEU A 241 -13.47 -11.14 23.97
N LEU A 242 -13.22 -9.90 23.58
CA LEU A 242 -13.93 -8.71 24.05
C LEU A 242 -14.44 -7.90 22.84
N PRO A 243 -15.51 -8.37 22.17
CA PRO A 243 -16.01 -7.72 20.96
C PRO A 243 -16.58 -6.33 21.26
N SER A 244 -15.88 -5.31 20.80
CA SER A 244 -16.31 -3.91 20.92
C SER A 244 -15.75 -3.07 19.75
N ALA A 245 -16.30 -1.87 19.52
CA ALA A 245 -15.78 -0.93 18.55
C ALA A 245 -14.33 -0.50 18.89
N GLY A 246 -14.00 -0.40 20.19
CA GLY A 246 -12.68 -0.04 20.65
C GLY A 246 -11.63 -1.11 20.37
N THR A 247 -11.93 -2.39 20.64
CA THR A 247 -11.01 -3.49 20.36
C THR A 247 -10.85 -3.73 18.87
N ALA A 248 -11.89 -3.54 18.06
CA ALA A 248 -11.82 -3.55 16.60
C ALA A 248 -10.92 -2.42 16.08
N ALA A 249 -11.09 -1.21 16.57
CA ALA A 249 -10.25 -0.06 16.22
C ALA A 249 -8.78 -0.28 16.62
N LEU A 250 -8.54 -0.84 17.82
CA LEU A 250 -7.20 -1.19 18.29
C LEU A 250 -6.55 -2.23 17.38
N ALA A 251 -7.25 -3.30 17.03
CA ALA A 251 -6.74 -4.36 16.16
C ALA A 251 -6.34 -3.82 14.77
N VAL A 252 -7.18 -2.97 14.18
CA VAL A 252 -6.91 -2.35 12.88
C VAL A 252 -5.78 -1.33 12.97
N GLY A 253 -5.75 -0.49 14.00
CA GLY A 253 -4.71 0.50 14.23
C GLY A 253 -3.32 -0.13 14.42
N VAL A 254 -3.22 -1.14 15.29
CA VAL A 254 -1.97 -1.87 15.53
C VAL A 254 -1.52 -2.65 14.29
N SER A 255 -2.46 -3.23 13.55
CA SER A 255 -2.14 -3.90 12.26
C SER A 255 -1.62 -2.90 11.22
N GLY A 256 -2.18 -1.70 11.15
CA GLY A 256 -1.72 -0.62 10.28
C GLY A 256 -0.31 -0.14 10.64
N LEU A 257 -0.04 0.04 11.93
CA LEU A 257 1.27 0.42 12.46
C LEU A 257 2.33 -0.64 12.14
N ALA A 258 2.06 -1.90 12.49
CA ALA A 258 2.96 -3.02 12.24
C ALA A 258 3.22 -3.22 10.74
N GLY A 259 2.17 -3.11 9.92
CA GLY A 259 2.27 -3.21 8.46
C GLY A 259 3.15 -2.14 7.83
N SER A 260 3.08 -0.89 8.33
CA SER A 260 3.95 0.20 7.89
C SER A 260 5.40 -0.06 8.30
N LEU A 261 5.66 -0.40 9.55
CA LEU A 261 7.01 -0.73 10.04
C LEU A 261 7.64 -1.87 9.25
N ALA A 262 6.90 -2.96 9.04
CA ALA A 262 7.36 -4.11 8.27
C ALA A 262 7.69 -3.75 6.81
N LYS A 263 6.85 -2.92 6.18
CA LYS A 263 7.09 -2.45 4.81
C LYS A 263 8.37 -1.64 4.69
N TYR A 264 8.62 -0.71 5.61
CA TYR A 264 9.85 0.10 5.61
C TYR A 264 11.10 -0.74 5.90
N SER A 265 10.99 -1.73 6.79
CA SER A 265 12.06 -2.69 7.03
C SER A 265 12.38 -3.52 5.80
N LEU A 266 11.36 -3.99 5.07
CA LEU A 266 11.53 -4.69 3.80
C LEU A 266 12.23 -3.80 2.77
N ASP A 267 11.78 -2.55 2.61
CA ASP A 267 12.36 -1.61 1.65
C ASP A 267 13.84 -1.32 1.97
N ALA A 268 14.17 -1.16 3.25
CA ALA A 268 15.56 -0.99 3.70
C ALA A 268 16.40 -2.24 3.42
N ALA A 269 15.86 -3.43 3.71
CA ALA A 269 16.56 -4.69 3.46
C ALA A 269 16.82 -4.91 1.96
N LEU A 270 15.85 -4.62 1.10
CA LEU A 270 16.01 -4.68 -0.35
C LEU A 270 17.09 -3.72 -0.85
N GLN A 271 17.16 -2.51 -0.31
CA GLN A 271 18.17 -1.52 -0.68
C GLN A 271 19.58 -1.91 -0.24
N THR A 272 19.71 -2.59 0.90
CA THR A 272 21.01 -2.92 1.49
C THR A 272 21.59 -4.22 0.93
N HIS A 273 20.74 -5.24 0.71
CA HIS A 273 21.21 -6.60 0.41
C HIS A 273 21.01 -7.04 -1.04
N VAL A 274 20.28 -6.25 -1.86
CA VAL A 274 20.08 -6.57 -3.28
C VAL A 274 21.01 -5.69 -4.11
N PRO A 275 21.79 -6.30 -5.05
CA PRO A 275 22.67 -5.53 -5.92
C PRO A 275 21.95 -4.42 -6.68
N PRO A 276 22.54 -3.22 -6.83
CA PRO A 276 21.88 -2.05 -7.46
C PRO A 276 21.27 -2.32 -8.84
N ARG A 277 21.90 -3.21 -9.63
CA ARG A 277 21.42 -3.61 -10.97
C ARG A 277 20.11 -4.42 -10.94
N ARG A 278 19.76 -5.04 -9.80
CA ARG A 278 18.58 -5.92 -9.64
C ARG A 278 17.53 -5.35 -8.72
N THR A 279 17.82 -4.23 -8.06
CA THR A 279 16.97 -3.64 -7.02
C THR A 279 15.58 -3.26 -7.54
N SER A 280 15.49 -2.58 -8.68
CA SER A 280 14.21 -2.14 -9.25
C SER A 280 13.28 -3.32 -9.58
N GLY A 281 13.81 -4.37 -10.23
CA GLY A 281 13.01 -5.56 -10.54
C GLY A 281 12.60 -6.35 -9.30
N THR A 282 13.44 -6.37 -8.26
CA THR A 282 13.13 -7.03 -6.99
C THR A 282 12.05 -6.25 -6.22
N PHE A 283 12.12 -4.91 -6.21
CA PHE A 283 11.05 -4.07 -5.66
C PHE A 283 9.71 -4.30 -6.35
N ALA A 284 9.68 -4.32 -7.68
CA ALA A 284 8.45 -4.56 -8.44
C ALA A 284 7.80 -5.90 -8.07
N ARG A 285 8.61 -6.96 -7.93
CA ARG A 285 8.13 -8.29 -7.55
C ARG A 285 7.66 -8.37 -6.12
N SER A 286 8.39 -7.76 -5.18
CA SER A 286 7.95 -7.69 -3.80
C SER A 286 6.61 -6.95 -3.70
N GLU A 287 6.45 -5.84 -4.42
CA GLU A 287 5.20 -5.09 -4.45
C GLU A 287 4.05 -5.91 -5.04
N THR A 288 4.31 -6.67 -6.13
CA THR A 288 3.31 -7.60 -6.69
C THR A 288 2.89 -8.66 -5.66
N ALA A 289 3.85 -9.26 -4.95
CA ALA A 289 3.57 -10.24 -3.91
C ALA A 289 2.71 -9.63 -2.78
N LEU A 290 3.01 -8.40 -2.36
CA LEU A 290 2.23 -7.69 -1.34
C LEU A 290 0.81 -7.35 -1.81
N GLN A 291 0.63 -7.01 -3.07
CA GLN A 291 -0.69 -6.77 -3.66
C GLN A 291 -1.53 -8.04 -3.75
N LEU A 292 -0.91 -9.16 -4.15
CA LEU A 292 -1.57 -10.47 -4.17
C LEU A 292 -1.96 -10.90 -2.77
N ALA A 293 -1.08 -10.70 -1.78
CA ALA A 293 -1.36 -10.98 -0.39
C ALA A 293 -2.57 -10.18 0.14
N PHE A 294 -2.62 -8.88 -0.17
CA PHE A 294 -3.77 -8.05 0.18
C PHE A 294 -5.07 -8.53 -0.51
N ALA A 295 -4.99 -8.87 -1.80
CA ALA A 295 -6.14 -9.38 -2.55
C ALA A 295 -6.63 -10.73 -2.02
N LEU A 296 -5.72 -11.64 -1.64
CA LEU A 296 -6.04 -12.92 -0.98
C LEU A 296 -6.75 -12.68 0.36
N GLY A 297 -6.21 -11.79 1.19
CA GLY A 297 -6.85 -11.41 2.45
C GLY A 297 -8.24 -10.84 2.23
N GLY A 298 -8.41 -9.92 1.28
CA GLY A 298 -9.71 -9.36 0.91
C GLY A 298 -10.68 -10.42 0.40
N GLY A 299 -10.22 -11.36 -0.42
CA GLY A 299 -11.03 -12.51 -0.89
C GLY A 299 -11.50 -13.39 0.25
N LEU A 300 -10.63 -13.69 1.22
CA LEU A 300 -11.01 -14.38 2.45
C LEU A 300 -12.08 -13.59 3.22
N GLY A 301 -11.92 -12.26 3.32
CA GLY A 301 -12.88 -11.38 3.98
C GLY A 301 -14.28 -11.40 3.35
N VAL A 302 -14.38 -11.58 2.03
CA VAL A 302 -15.66 -11.76 1.32
C VAL A 302 -16.24 -13.16 1.54
N ALA A 303 -15.38 -14.18 1.55
CA ALA A 303 -15.80 -15.58 1.64
C ALA A 303 -16.26 -16.00 3.04
N LEU A 304 -15.88 -15.24 4.08
CA LEU A 304 -16.24 -15.54 5.45
C LEU A 304 -17.71 -15.22 5.74
N PRO A 305 -18.39 -16.07 6.54
CA PRO A 305 -19.67 -15.70 7.10
C PRO A 305 -19.51 -14.46 8.00
N MET A 306 -20.54 -13.60 8.03
CA MET A 306 -20.51 -12.30 8.75
C MET A 306 -20.62 -12.49 10.27
N VAL A 307 -19.72 -13.30 10.81
CA VAL A 307 -19.55 -13.52 12.25
C VAL A 307 -18.28 -12.80 12.68
N THR A 308 -18.42 -11.71 13.44
CA THR A 308 -17.29 -10.83 13.81
C THR A 308 -16.11 -11.57 14.43
N GLY A 309 -16.39 -12.54 15.29
CA GLY A 309 -15.34 -13.36 15.91
C GLY A 309 -14.50 -14.15 14.91
N LEU A 310 -15.08 -14.67 13.83
CA LEU A 310 -14.36 -15.45 12.81
C LEU A 310 -13.38 -14.58 12.01
N GLY A 311 -13.78 -13.36 11.64
CA GLY A 311 -12.90 -12.44 10.93
C GLY A 311 -11.65 -12.07 11.74
N PHE A 312 -11.84 -11.75 13.02
CA PHE A 312 -10.73 -11.44 13.91
C PHE A 312 -9.90 -12.67 14.29
N ALA A 313 -10.52 -13.87 14.44
CA ALA A 313 -9.80 -15.10 14.71
C ALA A 313 -8.86 -15.47 13.56
N LEU A 314 -9.32 -15.37 12.31
CA LEU A 314 -8.46 -15.57 11.15
C LEU A 314 -7.39 -14.50 11.03
N ALA A 315 -7.73 -13.22 11.32
CA ALA A 315 -6.77 -12.13 11.33
C ALA A 315 -5.69 -12.32 12.41
N ALA A 316 -5.98 -12.98 13.53
CA ALA A 316 -5.01 -13.37 14.55
C ALA A 316 -4.18 -14.60 14.12
N GLY A 317 -4.83 -15.58 13.48
CA GLY A 317 -4.19 -16.83 13.06
C GLY A 317 -3.10 -16.67 12.01
N VAL A 318 -3.27 -15.78 11.06
CA VAL A 318 -2.30 -15.53 9.97
C VAL A 318 -0.93 -15.09 10.51
N PRO A 319 -0.79 -14.03 11.32
CA PRO A 319 0.49 -13.61 11.86
C PRO A 319 1.04 -14.60 12.89
N ALA A 320 0.17 -15.27 13.67
CA ALA A 320 0.59 -16.30 14.60
C ALA A 320 1.26 -17.47 13.87
N LEU A 321 0.64 -17.98 12.79
CA LEU A 321 1.22 -19.01 11.94
C LEU A 321 2.56 -18.56 11.33
N ALA A 322 2.64 -17.34 10.82
CA ALA A 322 3.87 -16.79 10.29
C ALA A 322 4.98 -16.73 11.35
N ALA A 323 4.66 -16.35 12.58
CA ALA A 323 5.61 -16.30 13.70
C ALA A 323 6.14 -17.70 14.06
N VAL A 324 5.26 -18.72 14.13
CA VAL A 324 5.64 -20.12 14.42
C VAL A 324 6.54 -20.67 13.31
N LEU A 325 6.19 -20.45 12.04
CA LEU A 325 7.01 -20.92 10.91
C LEU A 325 8.41 -20.29 10.92
N TRP A 326 8.53 -19.06 11.42
CA TRP A 326 9.79 -18.37 11.61
C TRP A 326 10.64 -18.97 12.74
N ALA A 327 10.03 -19.18 13.90
CA ALA A 327 10.71 -19.75 15.05
C ALA A 327 11.34 -21.11 14.70
N ARG A 328 10.58 -22.00 14.06
CA ARG A 328 11.06 -23.31 13.65
C ARG A 328 12.26 -23.26 12.66
N ARG A 329 12.24 -22.31 11.71
CA ARG A 329 13.36 -22.16 10.77
C ARG A 329 14.63 -21.61 11.44
N ALA A 330 14.49 -20.77 12.46
CA ALA A 330 15.63 -20.24 13.20
C ALA A 330 16.35 -21.34 14.03
N GLU A 331 15.62 -22.36 14.48
CA GLU A 331 16.19 -23.53 15.19
C GLU A 331 16.96 -24.42 14.23
N VAL A 332 16.43 -24.73 13.04
CA VAL A 332 17.08 -25.57 12.03
C VAL A 332 18.39 -24.96 11.49
N THR A 333 18.55 -23.64 11.52
CA THR A 333 19.78 -22.97 11.05
C THR A 333 20.84 -22.78 12.14
N ARG A 334 20.52 -23.13 13.41
CA ARG A 334 21.47 -23.07 14.54
C ARG A 334 21.99 -24.44 14.98
N GLY A 335 21.37 -25.53 14.58
CA GLY A 335 21.84 -26.92 14.72
C GLY A 335 22.54 -27.39 13.45
#